data_087315dda78950cf5744241ea46351b5
#
_entry.id   087315dda78950cf5744241ea46351b5
#
_cell.length_a   1.000
_cell.length_b   1.000
_cell.length_c   1.000
_cell.angle_alpha   90.00
_cell.angle_beta   90.00
_cell.angle_gamma   90.00
#
_symmetry.space_group_name_H-M   'P 1'
#
loop_
_entity.id
_entity.type
_entity.pdbx_description
1 polymer ?
#
loop_
_entity_poly.entity_id
_entity_poly.type
_entity_poly.pdbx_seq_one_letter_code
_entity_poly.pdbx_strand_id
1 'polypeptide(L)'
;MKYISRWLLIIPLLFLLVPSEYASAGGFIDEISFGYGQEKNDDIDIYRLGLKKNFGRNFLTNRTGWFSGYFEGSLNYWHHTDDDIYALALSPVFAYYFGSETNSVIPYIEAGIGVGVISDTEIGGVDMTTAFQFEDRIGAGVRTEKLDFNFRYMHYSNGSMSQPNDGIDIWIGTLSYRF
;
A
#
# COMPACT_ATOMS: atom_id res chain seq x y z
N MET A 1 -7.17 -19.41 -22.44
CA MET A 1 -6.09 -19.72 -21.47
C MET A 1 -5.21 -18.49 -21.41
N LYS A 2 -5.43 -17.63 -20.39
CA LYS A 2 -4.62 -16.42 -20.19
C LYS A 2 -3.23 -16.85 -19.71
N TYR A 3 -2.19 -16.34 -20.33
CA TYR A 3 -0.81 -16.54 -19.91
C TYR A 3 -0.62 -15.86 -18.55
N ILE A 4 -0.50 -16.66 -17.49
CA ILE A 4 0.00 -16.17 -16.20
C ILE A 4 1.42 -15.70 -16.48
N SER A 5 1.62 -14.40 -16.41
CA SER A 5 2.90 -13.77 -16.72
C SER A 5 3.99 -14.38 -15.83
N ARG A 6 5.05 -14.92 -16.44
CA ARG A 6 6.23 -15.51 -15.76
C ARG A 6 6.97 -14.51 -14.85
N TRP A 7 6.59 -13.25 -14.90
CA TRP A 7 7.14 -12.15 -14.08
C TRP A 7 6.66 -12.16 -12.64
N LEU A 8 5.49 -12.75 -12.34
CA LEU A 8 4.95 -12.88 -10.97
C LEU A 8 5.83 -13.72 -10.03
N LEU A 9 6.73 -14.55 -10.58
CA LEU A 9 7.67 -15.37 -9.78
C LEU A 9 9.00 -14.67 -9.49
N ILE A 10 9.32 -13.55 -10.15
CA ILE A 10 10.61 -12.86 -9.99
C ILE A 10 10.56 -11.87 -8.81
N ILE A 11 9.38 -11.34 -8.48
CA ILE A 11 9.21 -10.29 -7.48
C ILE A 11 9.50 -10.78 -6.05
N PRO A 12 9.02 -11.95 -5.58
CA PRO A 12 9.42 -12.47 -4.27
C PRO A 12 10.92 -12.77 -4.17
N LEU A 13 11.63 -13.01 -5.27
CA LEU A 13 13.07 -13.25 -5.27
C LEU A 13 13.89 -11.98 -5.00
N LEU A 14 13.38 -10.80 -5.36
CA LEU A 14 14.03 -9.52 -5.03
C LEU A 14 14.06 -9.24 -3.52
N PHE A 15 13.08 -9.72 -2.75
CA PHE A 15 13.08 -9.59 -1.29
C PHE A 15 14.20 -10.38 -0.60
N LEU A 16 14.71 -11.44 -1.24
CA LEU A 16 15.82 -12.26 -0.71
C LEU A 16 17.19 -11.62 -0.93
N LEU A 17 17.29 -10.57 -1.75
CA LEU A 17 18.56 -9.91 -2.08
C LEU A 17 18.80 -8.62 -1.29
N VAL A 18 17.89 -8.22 -0.39
CA VAL A 18 18.12 -7.08 0.51
C VAL A 18 19.08 -7.52 1.62
N PRO A 19 20.33 -7.00 1.67
CA PRO A 19 21.26 -7.40 2.72
C PRO A 19 20.71 -7.04 4.10
N SER A 20 20.70 -7.98 5.04
CA SER A 20 20.22 -7.78 6.41
C SER A 20 21.03 -6.73 7.20
N GLU A 21 22.11 -6.24 6.65
CA GLU A 21 23.00 -5.25 7.28
C GLU A 21 22.42 -3.83 7.36
N TYR A 22 21.34 -3.52 6.59
CA TYR A 22 20.64 -2.24 6.70
C TYR A 22 19.62 -2.19 7.86
N ALA A 23 19.48 -3.27 8.61
CA ALA A 23 18.59 -3.41 9.76
C ALA A 23 19.18 -2.85 11.07
N SER A 24 19.84 -1.70 11.01
CA SER A 24 20.26 -1.00 12.24
C SER A 24 19.16 -0.08 12.72
N ALA A 25 18.84 -0.16 14.02
CA ALA A 25 17.87 0.70 14.68
C ALA A 25 18.19 2.18 14.39
N GLY A 26 17.38 2.82 13.52
CA GLY A 26 17.57 4.21 13.09
C GLY A 26 17.66 4.44 11.58
N GLY A 27 17.46 3.42 10.75
CA GLY A 27 17.40 3.55 9.29
C GLY A 27 16.29 4.50 8.82
N PHE A 28 16.46 5.12 7.64
CA PHE A 28 15.46 6.01 7.04
C PHE A 28 14.16 5.27 6.69
N ILE A 29 14.24 3.96 6.42
CA ILE A 29 13.14 3.08 6.04
C ILE A 29 13.14 1.87 6.96
N ASP A 30 11.97 1.44 7.41
CA ASP A 30 11.80 0.29 8.30
C ASP A 30 11.24 -0.95 7.57
N GLU A 31 10.52 -0.74 6.44
CA GLU A 31 9.89 -1.82 5.68
C GLU A 31 9.86 -1.49 4.18
N ILE A 32 9.99 -2.53 3.35
CA ILE A 32 9.69 -2.48 1.92
C ILE A 32 8.50 -3.39 1.63
N SER A 33 7.59 -2.96 0.75
CA SER A 33 6.38 -3.70 0.43
C SER A 33 6.16 -3.82 -1.07
N PHE A 34 5.55 -4.94 -1.46
CA PHE A 34 5.00 -5.14 -2.80
C PHE A 34 3.52 -5.51 -2.68
N GLY A 35 2.69 -4.86 -3.48
CA GLY A 35 1.26 -5.10 -3.57
C GLY A 35 0.82 -5.40 -5.00
N TYR A 36 -0.16 -6.28 -5.10
CA TYR A 36 -0.94 -6.51 -6.30
C TYR A 36 -2.42 -6.39 -5.98
N GLY A 37 -3.15 -5.71 -6.84
CA GLY A 37 -4.57 -5.48 -6.69
C GLY A 37 -5.27 -5.28 -8.02
N GLN A 38 -6.58 -5.12 -7.92
CA GLN A 38 -7.42 -4.85 -9.07
C GLN A 38 -8.45 -3.78 -8.72
N GLU A 39 -8.82 -3.00 -9.72
CA GLU A 39 -9.98 -2.12 -9.65
C GLU A 39 -11.24 -2.98 -9.46
N LYS A 40 -12.26 -2.40 -8.84
CA LYS A 40 -13.50 -3.07 -8.41
C LYS A 40 -14.23 -3.84 -9.52
N ASN A 41 -14.13 -3.41 -10.77
CA ASN A 41 -14.76 -4.07 -11.93
C ASN A 41 -13.78 -4.99 -12.68
N ASP A 42 -12.57 -5.22 -12.14
CA ASP A 42 -11.51 -6.12 -12.66
C ASP A 42 -10.90 -5.69 -14.00
N ASP A 43 -11.09 -4.43 -14.42
CA ASP A 43 -10.58 -3.94 -15.71
C ASP A 43 -9.18 -3.34 -15.62
N ILE A 44 -8.71 -2.97 -14.40
CA ILE A 44 -7.40 -2.35 -14.17
C ILE A 44 -6.61 -3.16 -13.16
N ASP A 45 -5.43 -3.63 -13.55
CA ASP A 45 -4.46 -4.28 -12.67
C ASP A 45 -3.56 -3.25 -12.01
N ILE A 46 -3.35 -3.36 -10.69
CA ILE A 46 -2.54 -2.43 -9.92
C ILE A 46 -1.33 -3.15 -9.31
N TYR A 47 -0.15 -2.62 -9.59
CA TYR A 47 1.11 -3.03 -8.97
C TYR A 47 1.64 -1.88 -8.12
N ARG A 48 2.03 -2.16 -6.88
CA ARG A 48 2.49 -1.16 -5.91
C ARG A 48 3.80 -1.57 -5.26
N LEU A 49 4.78 -0.69 -5.28
CA LEU A 49 6.01 -0.78 -4.50
C LEU A 49 5.95 0.30 -3.42
N GLY A 50 6.07 -0.09 -2.15
CA GLY A 50 5.99 0.83 -1.00
C GLY A 50 7.23 0.78 -0.14
N LEU A 51 7.59 1.94 0.43
CA LEU A 51 8.60 2.13 1.45
C LEU A 51 7.92 2.71 2.69
N LYS A 52 8.06 2.04 3.84
CA LYS A 52 7.38 2.43 5.07
C LYS A 52 8.37 2.92 6.13
N LYS A 53 7.98 3.97 6.83
CA LYS A 53 8.65 4.49 8.02
C LYS A 53 7.68 4.52 9.19
N ASN A 54 7.91 3.70 10.20
CA ASN A 54 7.07 3.65 11.40
C ASN A 54 7.15 4.96 12.19
N PHE A 55 6.08 5.32 12.90
CA PHE A 55 6.01 6.57 13.68
C PHE A 55 6.97 6.63 14.88
N GLY A 56 7.61 5.51 15.22
CA GLY A 56 8.58 5.45 16.32
C GLY A 56 7.98 5.58 17.72
N ARG A 57 6.64 5.64 17.84
CA ARG A 57 5.92 5.69 19.12
C ARG A 57 4.54 5.10 19.02
N ASN A 58 4.03 4.61 20.15
CA ASN A 58 2.64 4.23 20.32
C ASN A 58 1.87 5.42 20.91
N PHE A 59 0.74 5.77 20.33
CA PHE A 59 -0.13 6.87 20.81
C PHE A 59 -0.98 6.42 22.00
N LEU A 60 -1.45 5.16 21.98
CA LEU A 60 -2.22 4.54 23.03
C LEU A 60 -1.78 3.09 23.16
N THR A 61 -1.67 2.61 24.40
CA THR A 61 -1.44 1.20 24.71
C THR A 61 -2.38 0.78 25.83
N ASN A 62 -3.06 -0.34 25.64
CA ASN A 62 -3.96 -0.91 26.63
C ASN A 62 -3.83 -2.45 26.68
N ARG A 63 -4.71 -3.13 27.42
CA ARG A 63 -4.64 -4.61 27.55
C ARG A 63 -4.96 -5.37 26.28
N THR A 64 -5.67 -4.78 25.33
CA THR A 64 -6.09 -5.41 24.07
C THR A 64 -5.16 -5.14 22.90
N GLY A 65 -4.27 -4.14 23.02
CA GLY A 65 -3.34 -3.77 21.95
C GLY A 65 -2.81 -2.35 22.06
N TRP A 66 -2.33 -1.84 20.94
CA TRP A 66 -1.80 -0.48 20.87
C TRP A 66 -2.14 0.20 19.53
N PHE A 67 -2.20 1.52 19.58
CA PHE A 67 -2.43 2.37 18.42
C PHE A 67 -1.11 3.04 18.01
N SER A 68 -0.73 2.89 16.75
CA SER A 68 0.47 3.47 16.15
C SER A 68 0.25 3.70 14.65
N GLY A 69 1.30 3.64 13.83
CA GLY A 69 1.20 3.73 12.38
C GLY A 69 2.54 3.98 11.72
N TYR A 70 2.47 4.40 10.48
CA TYR A 70 3.63 4.61 9.61
C TYR A 70 3.33 5.63 8.51
N PHE A 71 4.39 6.22 7.93
CA PHE A 71 4.32 6.86 6.62
C PHE A 71 4.66 5.83 5.54
N GLU A 72 3.90 5.82 4.45
CA GLU A 72 4.22 5.02 3.26
C GLU A 72 4.39 5.95 2.06
N GLY A 73 5.60 5.93 1.47
CA GLY A 73 5.84 6.43 0.12
C GLY A 73 5.71 5.28 -0.88
N SER A 74 5.02 5.47 -1.99
CA SER A 74 4.81 4.41 -2.96
C SER A 74 4.93 4.83 -4.41
N LEU A 75 5.40 3.87 -5.23
CA LEU A 75 5.30 3.87 -6.68
C LEU A 75 4.20 2.90 -7.08
N ASN A 76 3.31 3.32 -7.96
CA ASN A 76 2.24 2.49 -8.47
C ASN A 76 2.28 2.45 -9.99
N TYR A 77 1.95 1.29 -10.54
CA TYR A 77 1.71 1.07 -11.95
C TYR A 77 0.32 0.46 -12.10
N TRP A 78 -0.55 1.17 -12.80
CA TRP A 78 -1.90 0.76 -13.12
C TRP A 78 -1.95 0.40 -14.59
N HIS A 79 -2.41 -0.77 -14.90
CA HIS A 79 -2.43 -1.33 -16.25
C HIS A 79 -3.85 -1.69 -16.66
N HIS A 80 -4.27 -1.12 -17.77
CA HIS A 80 -5.44 -1.53 -18.54
C HIS A 80 -4.99 -1.96 -19.94
N THR A 81 -5.84 -2.63 -20.71
CA THR A 81 -5.47 -3.20 -22.02
C THR A 81 -4.82 -2.19 -22.97
N ASP A 82 -5.30 -0.95 -22.99
CA ASP A 82 -4.89 0.11 -23.91
C ASP A 82 -4.18 1.28 -23.21
N ASP A 83 -4.24 1.36 -21.87
CA ASP A 83 -3.79 2.52 -21.11
C ASP A 83 -2.94 2.11 -19.89
N ASP A 84 -1.96 2.94 -19.56
CA ASP A 84 -1.09 2.78 -18.40
C ASP A 84 -0.97 4.07 -17.60
N ILE A 85 -1.07 3.98 -16.28
CA ILE A 85 -0.82 5.09 -15.36
C ILE A 85 0.33 4.74 -14.41
N TYR A 86 1.26 5.67 -14.23
CA TYR A 86 2.23 5.67 -13.15
C TYR A 86 1.80 6.65 -12.08
N ALA A 87 1.85 6.23 -10.82
CA ALA A 87 1.49 7.10 -9.71
C ALA A 87 2.55 7.10 -8.61
N LEU A 88 2.75 8.28 -8.00
CA LEU A 88 3.50 8.46 -6.76
C LEU A 88 2.53 8.83 -5.67
N ALA A 89 2.65 8.24 -4.49
CA ALA A 89 1.82 8.63 -3.35
C ALA A 89 2.63 8.69 -2.05
N LEU A 90 2.14 9.51 -1.12
CA LEU A 90 2.64 9.62 0.25
C LEU A 90 1.45 9.61 1.20
N SER A 91 1.42 8.65 2.11
CA SER A 91 0.28 8.43 2.98
C SER A 91 0.70 8.20 4.44
N PRO A 92 0.24 9.01 5.39
CA PRO A 92 0.18 8.63 6.79
C PRO A 92 -0.88 7.54 6.97
N VAL A 93 -0.52 6.46 7.63
CA VAL A 93 -1.39 5.32 7.91
C VAL A 93 -1.39 5.07 9.41
N PHE A 94 -2.57 5.00 9.98
CA PHE A 94 -2.78 4.69 11.39
C PHE A 94 -3.27 3.26 11.53
N ALA A 95 -2.75 2.55 12.52
CA ALA A 95 -3.08 1.15 12.74
C ALA A 95 -3.32 0.86 14.23
N TYR A 96 -4.31 -0.01 14.49
CA TYR A 96 -4.52 -0.61 15.79
C TYR A 96 -4.07 -2.07 15.73
N TYR A 97 -3.03 -2.38 16.49
CA TYR A 97 -2.45 -3.70 16.62
C TYR A 97 -3.04 -4.42 17.81
N PHE A 98 -3.52 -5.66 17.63
CA PHE A 98 -4.16 -6.45 18.66
C PHE A 98 -3.17 -7.36 19.40
N GLY A 99 -3.22 -7.36 20.72
CA GLY A 99 -2.39 -8.21 21.58
C GLY A 99 -1.16 -7.48 22.12
N SER A 100 -0.04 -8.22 22.29
CA SER A 100 1.23 -7.69 22.78
C SER A 100 2.25 -7.57 21.65
N GLU A 101 3.15 -6.60 21.75
CA GLU A 101 4.31 -6.45 20.85
C GLU A 101 5.23 -7.67 20.84
N THR A 102 5.15 -8.51 21.88
CA THR A 102 5.93 -9.75 22.01
C THR A 102 5.27 -10.96 21.35
N ASN A 103 4.07 -10.82 20.79
CA ASN A 103 3.40 -11.90 20.10
C ASN A 103 4.13 -12.22 18.78
N SER A 104 4.26 -13.50 18.43
CA SER A 104 4.87 -13.93 17.17
C SER A 104 4.05 -13.54 15.96
N VAL A 105 2.73 -13.40 16.12
CA VAL A 105 1.79 -12.96 15.08
C VAL A 105 0.86 -11.91 15.69
N ILE A 106 0.78 -10.76 15.05
CA ILE A 106 0.05 -9.60 15.53
C ILE A 106 -0.96 -9.18 14.46
N PRO A 107 -2.25 -9.48 14.64
CA PRO A 107 -3.31 -8.96 13.78
C PRO A 107 -3.45 -7.45 13.97
N TYR A 108 -3.87 -6.76 12.92
CA TYR A 108 -4.15 -5.33 12.99
C TYR A 108 -5.21 -4.89 11.98
N ILE A 109 -5.76 -3.72 12.22
CA ILE A 109 -6.57 -2.96 11.27
C ILE A 109 -5.88 -1.62 11.03
N GLU A 110 -6.07 -1.07 9.84
CA GLU A 110 -5.46 0.21 9.47
C GLU A 110 -6.42 1.10 8.69
N ALA A 111 -6.18 2.40 8.76
CA ALA A 111 -6.80 3.39 7.91
C ALA A 111 -5.83 4.54 7.65
N GLY A 112 -5.95 5.20 6.52
CA GLY A 112 -5.11 6.33 6.17
C GLY A 112 -5.72 7.18 5.07
N ILE A 113 -5.30 8.44 5.04
CA ILE A 113 -5.59 9.37 3.96
C ILE A 113 -4.26 9.98 3.52
N GLY A 114 -3.93 9.79 2.25
CA GLY A 114 -2.72 10.30 1.65
C GLY A 114 -2.99 11.19 0.45
N VAL A 115 -1.91 11.55 -0.21
CA VAL A 115 -1.92 12.32 -1.46
C VAL A 115 -1.06 11.63 -2.50
N GLY A 116 -1.44 11.77 -3.76
CA GLY A 116 -0.70 11.21 -4.89
C GLY A 116 -0.74 12.10 -6.10
N VAL A 117 0.15 11.79 -7.03
CA VAL A 117 0.14 12.35 -8.38
C VAL A 117 0.19 11.21 -9.39
N ILE A 118 -0.61 11.32 -10.43
CA ILE A 118 -0.74 10.34 -11.51
C ILE A 118 -0.23 10.93 -12.83
N SER A 119 0.32 10.06 -13.69
CA SER A 119 0.92 10.47 -14.97
C SER A 119 -0.11 10.79 -16.05
N ASP A 120 -1.30 10.20 -15.95
CA ASP A 120 -2.45 10.46 -16.83
C ASP A 120 -3.72 10.48 -15.99
N THR A 121 -4.77 11.16 -16.47
CA THR A 121 -6.03 11.34 -15.74
C THR A 121 -7.14 10.40 -16.20
N GLU A 122 -6.92 9.64 -17.26
CA GLU A 122 -7.88 8.68 -17.81
C GLU A 122 -7.26 7.28 -17.90
N ILE A 123 -8.02 6.25 -17.50
CA ILE A 123 -7.64 4.84 -17.66
C ILE A 123 -8.88 3.96 -17.71
N GLY A 124 -9.00 3.10 -18.74
CA GLY A 124 -10.10 2.15 -18.85
C GLY A 124 -11.49 2.81 -18.87
N GLY A 125 -11.58 4.08 -19.31
CA GLY A 125 -12.83 4.84 -19.33
C GLY A 125 -13.18 5.54 -18.02
N VAL A 126 -12.32 5.47 -17.01
CA VAL A 126 -12.44 6.22 -15.75
C VAL A 126 -11.71 7.55 -15.90
N ASP A 127 -12.41 8.68 -15.72
CA ASP A 127 -11.85 10.04 -15.79
C ASP A 127 -11.73 10.65 -14.40
N MET A 128 -10.49 10.78 -13.93
CA MET A 128 -10.13 11.41 -12.64
C MET A 128 -9.87 12.90 -12.75
N THR A 129 -9.81 13.44 -13.95
CA THR A 129 -9.72 14.87 -14.33
C THR A 129 -8.44 15.58 -13.89
N THR A 130 -7.86 15.26 -12.74
CA THR A 130 -6.67 15.94 -12.20
C THR A 130 -5.52 14.98 -11.94
N ALA A 131 -4.30 15.42 -12.15
CA ALA A 131 -3.11 14.63 -11.78
C ALA A 131 -2.96 14.48 -10.27
N PHE A 132 -3.44 15.45 -9.47
CA PHE A 132 -3.47 15.33 -8.02
C PHE A 132 -4.66 14.48 -7.58
N GLN A 133 -4.40 13.49 -6.69
CA GLN A 133 -5.40 12.61 -6.13
C GLN A 133 -5.23 12.51 -4.61
N PHE A 134 -6.32 12.38 -3.88
CA PHE A 134 -6.30 11.81 -2.54
C PHE A 134 -6.21 10.29 -2.65
N GLU A 135 -5.51 9.67 -1.70
CA GLU A 135 -5.39 8.23 -1.56
C GLU A 135 -5.98 7.81 -0.21
N ASP A 136 -7.22 7.37 -0.21
CA ASP A 136 -7.88 6.87 0.99
C ASP A 136 -7.68 5.36 1.08
N ARG A 137 -7.50 4.85 2.32
CA ARG A 137 -7.38 3.42 2.54
C ARG A 137 -7.98 2.96 3.86
N ILE A 138 -8.48 1.73 3.84
CA ILE A 138 -8.82 0.95 5.02
C ILE A 138 -8.39 -0.49 4.78
N GLY A 139 -7.86 -1.16 5.80
CA GLY A 139 -7.36 -2.53 5.64
C GLY A 139 -7.24 -3.28 6.94
N ALA A 140 -6.88 -4.55 6.79
CA ALA A 140 -6.53 -5.44 7.88
C ALA A 140 -5.33 -6.29 7.49
N GLY A 141 -4.54 -6.68 8.47
CA GLY A 141 -3.34 -7.45 8.21
C GLY A 141 -2.89 -8.28 9.40
N VAL A 142 -1.85 -9.03 9.14
CA VAL A 142 -1.12 -9.78 10.16
C VAL A 142 0.37 -9.51 10.02
N ARG A 143 1.01 -9.22 11.14
CA ARG A 143 2.43 -8.87 11.22
C ARG A 143 3.16 -9.91 12.04
N THR A 144 4.34 -10.29 11.56
CA THR A 144 5.33 -11.06 12.30
C THR A 144 6.59 -10.22 12.54
N GLU A 145 7.64 -10.80 13.08
CA GLU A 145 8.92 -10.11 13.25
C GLU A 145 9.47 -9.56 11.92
N LYS A 146 9.43 -10.36 10.84
CA LYS A 146 10.06 -10.04 9.55
C LYS A 146 9.08 -9.79 8.42
N LEU A 147 7.86 -10.29 8.52
CA LEU A 147 6.88 -10.21 7.44
C LEU A 147 5.60 -9.53 7.92
N ASP A 148 4.98 -8.80 7.02
CA ASP A 148 3.67 -8.19 7.19
C ASP A 148 2.82 -8.48 5.96
N PHE A 149 1.68 -9.12 6.15
CA PHE A 149 0.70 -9.35 5.11
C PHE A 149 -0.54 -8.51 5.39
N ASN A 150 -0.96 -7.74 4.39
CA ASN A 150 -2.08 -6.82 4.48
C ASN A 150 -3.02 -6.98 3.29
N PHE A 151 -4.32 -6.86 3.55
CA PHE A 151 -5.35 -6.73 2.53
C PHE A 151 -6.11 -5.44 2.78
N ARG A 152 -6.22 -4.58 1.75
CA ARG A 152 -6.81 -3.25 1.89
C ARG A 152 -7.72 -2.90 0.72
N TYR A 153 -8.72 -2.10 1.03
CA TYR A 153 -9.48 -1.32 0.08
C TYR A 153 -8.86 0.08 -0.01
N MET A 154 -8.69 0.57 -1.23
CA MET A 154 -8.15 1.89 -1.50
C MET A 154 -9.07 2.63 -2.45
N HIS A 155 -9.16 3.94 -2.28
CA HIS A 155 -9.90 4.84 -3.14
C HIS A 155 -9.01 6.01 -3.55
N TYR A 156 -8.96 6.28 -4.86
CA TYR A 156 -8.31 7.48 -5.39
C TYR A 156 -9.36 8.41 -5.97
N SER A 157 -9.30 9.68 -5.62
CA SER A 157 -10.17 10.71 -6.16
C SER A 157 -9.56 12.10 -6.00
N ASN A 158 -10.02 13.05 -6.80
CA ASN A 158 -9.60 14.45 -6.67
C ASN A 158 -10.36 15.23 -5.57
N GLY A 159 -11.19 14.55 -4.75
CA GLY A 159 -11.96 15.17 -3.68
C GLY A 159 -13.01 16.16 -4.18
N SER A 160 -13.50 15.99 -5.41
CA SER A 160 -14.44 16.89 -6.08
C SER A 160 -13.91 18.30 -6.36
N MET A 161 -12.58 18.47 -6.41
CA MET A 161 -11.96 19.74 -6.81
C MET A 161 -12.19 20.06 -8.29
N SER A 162 -12.43 19.03 -9.11
CA SER A 162 -12.78 19.14 -10.53
C SER A 162 -13.79 18.06 -10.92
N GLN A 163 -14.51 18.27 -12.04
CA GLN A 163 -15.49 17.33 -12.58
C GLN A 163 -15.17 17.01 -14.04
N PRO A 164 -15.41 15.76 -14.49
CA PRO A 164 -15.87 14.59 -13.71
C PRO A 164 -14.86 14.16 -12.65
N ASN A 165 -15.30 13.38 -11.64
CA ASN A 165 -14.44 12.77 -10.64
C ASN A 165 -14.98 11.37 -10.36
N ASP A 166 -14.70 10.47 -11.29
CA ASP A 166 -15.20 9.08 -11.21
C ASP A 166 -14.54 8.29 -10.08
N GLY A 167 -13.27 8.63 -9.81
CA GLY A 167 -12.45 7.94 -8.81
C GLY A 167 -12.13 6.49 -9.19
N ILE A 168 -11.21 5.87 -8.46
CA ILE A 168 -10.85 4.46 -8.63
C ILE A 168 -10.92 3.74 -7.29
N ASP A 169 -11.64 2.62 -7.26
CA ASP A 169 -11.79 1.73 -6.12
C ASP A 169 -10.94 0.47 -6.33
N ILE A 170 -10.00 0.19 -5.43
CA ILE A 170 -9.01 -0.86 -5.58
C ILE A 170 -9.04 -1.82 -4.39
N TRP A 171 -9.03 -3.12 -4.66
CA TRP A 171 -8.71 -4.15 -3.68
C TRP A 171 -7.27 -4.62 -3.90
N ILE A 172 -6.43 -4.56 -2.86
CA ILE A 172 -5.01 -4.86 -2.98
C ILE A 172 -4.51 -5.74 -1.82
N GLY A 173 -3.83 -6.83 -2.16
CA GLY A 173 -3.03 -7.61 -1.23
C GLY A 173 -1.58 -7.13 -1.26
N THR A 174 -0.97 -6.97 -0.09
CA THR A 174 0.40 -6.46 0.06
C THR A 174 1.21 -7.36 0.97
N LEU A 175 2.42 -7.69 0.55
CA LEU A 175 3.44 -8.35 1.36
C LEU A 175 4.57 -7.35 1.63
N SER A 176 4.95 -7.20 2.90
CA SER A 176 6.07 -6.37 3.31
C SER A 176 7.16 -7.17 3.99
N TYR A 177 8.41 -6.78 3.78
CA TYR A 177 9.57 -7.23 4.55
C TYR A 177 10.01 -6.11 5.49
N ARG A 178 10.24 -6.46 6.75
CA ARG A 178 10.63 -5.57 7.85
C ARG A 178 12.11 -5.79 8.17
N PHE A 179 12.85 -4.70 8.26
CA PHE A 179 14.29 -4.70 8.55
C PHE A 179 14.57 -4.85 10.04
#